data_423b392eb45e886d6d0b7bf6ebcbd998
#
_entry.id   423b392eb45e886d6d0b7bf6ebcbd998
#
_cell.length_a   1.000
_cell.length_b   1.000
_cell.length_c   1.000
_cell.angle_alpha   90.00
_cell.angle_beta   90.00
_cell.angle_gamma   90.00
#
_symmetry.space_group_name_H-M   'P 1'
#
loop_
_entity.id
_entity.type
_entity.pdbx_description
1 polymer ?
#
loop_
_entity_poly.entity_id
_entity_poly.type
_entity_poly.pdbx_seq_one_letter_code
_entity_poly.pdbx_strand_id
1 'polypeptide(L)'
;HLAEFWMIEPEVAFNELKENMDLTEDFLKYICNYVLTNCAADVQFLDEREAQEQAQKPANERQEMSLKQRLQFVIENPFKRLTYTEAIDLLLNSNHYKKKKFKYPVEWGIDLQSEHERYLVEKEFNCPVILTDYPAQIKAFYMRLNEDGKTVAAMDVLFPGIGEIVGGSQREERYDVLLKKCEEFGIPSEELWWYLDTRKFGTVPHAGFGLGFAGSSFPPPRTPAFNAVAAFTCAKLGNGGCCVPD
;
A
#
# COMPACT_ATOMS: atom_id res chain seq x y z
N HIS A 1 -2.24 -2.15 16.53
CA HIS A 1 -0.97 -2.17 15.80
C HIS A 1 0.01 -3.09 16.53
N LEU A 2 0.85 -3.81 15.78
CA LEU A 2 1.92 -4.61 16.34
C LEU A 2 3.04 -3.67 16.83
N ALA A 3 3.69 -4.02 17.95
CA ALA A 3 4.81 -3.25 18.46
C ALA A 3 6.09 -3.45 17.62
N GLU A 4 6.18 -4.58 16.91
CA GLU A 4 7.26 -4.95 16.01
C GLU A 4 6.68 -5.74 14.83
N PHE A 5 7.18 -5.53 13.63
CA PHE A 5 6.80 -6.27 12.42
C PHE A 5 7.94 -6.25 11.41
N TRP A 6 7.94 -7.24 10.53
CA TRP A 6 8.90 -7.28 9.44
C TRP A 6 8.35 -6.56 8.23
N MET A 7 9.25 -6.03 7.42
CA MET A 7 8.91 -5.41 6.15
C MET A 7 9.79 -5.97 5.03
N ILE A 8 9.24 -6.00 3.84
CA ILE A 8 9.98 -6.20 2.59
C ILE A 8 10.14 -4.83 1.98
N GLU A 9 11.38 -4.34 1.92
CA GLU A 9 11.69 -2.95 1.56
C GLU A 9 12.79 -2.89 0.49
N PRO A 10 12.48 -3.25 -0.76
CA PRO A 10 13.45 -3.11 -1.84
C PRO A 10 13.71 -1.63 -2.13
N GLU A 11 14.98 -1.31 -2.39
CA GLU A 11 15.43 0.00 -2.84
C GLU A 11 16.33 -0.21 -4.06
N VAL A 12 15.95 0.39 -5.21
CA VAL A 12 16.57 0.10 -6.50
C VAL A 12 17.20 1.35 -7.10
N ALA A 13 18.51 1.30 -7.30
CA ALA A 13 19.25 2.35 -7.98
C ALA A 13 18.83 2.45 -9.45
N PHE A 14 18.79 3.68 -9.96
CA PHE A 14 18.41 4.03 -11.33
C PHE A 14 16.91 3.83 -11.68
N ASN A 15 16.08 3.41 -10.72
CA ASN A 15 14.65 3.38 -10.91
C ASN A 15 14.03 4.74 -10.56
N GLU A 16 13.10 5.15 -11.39
CA GLU A 16 12.16 6.24 -11.11
C GLU A 16 10.81 5.67 -10.64
N LEU A 17 9.81 6.53 -10.43
CA LEU A 17 8.50 6.10 -9.95
C LEU A 17 7.85 5.05 -10.86
N LYS A 18 8.01 5.19 -12.19
CA LYS A 18 7.42 4.27 -13.17
C LYS A 18 7.97 2.86 -13.00
N GLU A 19 9.28 2.71 -12.96
CA GLU A 19 9.94 1.39 -12.80
C GLU A 19 9.63 0.78 -11.43
N ASN A 20 9.46 1.62 -10.40
CA ASN A 20 9.06 1.18 -9.08
C ASN A 20 7.62 0.62 -9.06
N MET A 21 6.70 1.25 -9.79
CA MET A 21 5.35 0.72 -10.00
C MET A 21 5.35 -0.60 -10.74
N ASP A 22 6.15 -0.71 -11.81
CA ASP A 22 6.29 -1.94 -12.62
C ASP A 22 6.81 -3.09 -11.73
N LEU A 23 7.88 -2.84 -10.97
CA LEU A 23 8.46 -3.82 -10.05
C LEU A 23 7.47 -4.26 -8.98
N THR A 24 6.73 -3.31 -8.41
CA THR A 24 5.75 -3.61 -7.36
C THR A 24 4.61 -4.46 -7.89
N GLU A 25 4.07 -4.15 -9.07
CA GLU A 25 3.03 -4.94 -9.72
C GLU A 25 3.49 -6.36 -9.99
N ASP A 26 4.67 -6.53 -10.59
CA ASP A 26 5.27 -7.84 -10.89
C ASP A 26 5.53 -8.65 -9.61
N PHE A 27 6.07 -8.01 -8.58
CA PHE A 27 6.33 -8.62 -7.29
C PHE A 27 5.05 -9.13 -6.61
N LEU A 28 4.01 -8.32 -6.57
CA LEU A 28 2.73 -8.69 -5.95
C LEU A 28 2.03 -9.82 -6.72
N LYS A 29 2.03 -9.75 -8.06
CA LYS A 29 1.49 -10.83 -8.91
C LYS A 29 2.28 -12.14 -8.74
N TYR A 30 3.60 -12.04 -8.67
CA TYR A 30 4.46 -13.20 -8.43
C TYR A 30 4.13 -13.89 -7.09
N ILE A 31 4.04 -13.12 -5.99
CA ILE A 31 3.71 -13.67 -4.68
C ILE A 31 2.33 -14.30 -4.67
N CYS A 32 1.31 -13.63 -5.20
CA CYS A 32 -0.05 -14.17 -5.28
C CYS A 32 -0.09 -15.49 -6.04
N ASN A 33 0.59 -15.55 -7.19
CA ASN A 33 0.66 -16.76 -8.00
C ASN A 33 1.44 -17.89 -7.29
N TYR A 34 2.57 -17.55 -6.65
CA TYR A 34 3.36 -18.51 -5.88
C TYR A 34 2.53 -19.16 -4.78
N VAL A 35 1.80 -18.35 -4.03
CA VAL A 35 0.95 -18.80 -2.91
C VAL A 35 -0.18 -19.71 -3.40
N LEU A 36 -0.88 -19.33 -4.46
CA LEU A 36 -1.95 -20.15 -5.05
C LEU A 36 -1.43 -21.51 -5.57
N THR A 37 -0.21 -21.53 -6.13
CA THR A 37 0.38 -22.71 -6.76
C THR A 37 1.03 -23.65 -5.74
N ASN A 38 1.83 -23.08 -4.82
CA ASN A 38 2.71 -23.88 -3.95
C ASN A 38 2.15 -24.08 -2.53
N CYS A 39 1.10 -23.32 -2.17
CA CYS A 39 0.56 -23.27 -0.80
C CYS A 39 -0.95 -23.48 -0.78
N ALA A 40 -1.44 -24.28 -1.72
CA ALA A 40 -2.87 -24.47 -1.92
C ALA A 40 -3.62 -24.97 -0.66
N ALA A 41 -2.99 -25.80 0.17
CA ALA A 41 -3.59 -26.29 1.40
C ALA A 41 -3.76 -25.17 2.45
N ASP A 42 -2.75 -24.30 2.59
CA ASP A 42 -2.80 -23.17 3.52
C ASP A 42 -3.83 -22.12 3.04
N VAL A 43 -3.87 -21.86 1.73
CA VAL A 43 -4.87 -20.98 1.14
C VAL A 43 -6.29 -21.51 1.38
N GLN A 44 -6.50 -22.81 1.18
CA GLN A 44 -7.80 -23.46 1.43
C GLN A 44 -8.23 -23.30 2.89
N PHE A 45 -7.34 -23.59 3.82
CA PHE A 45 -7.61 -23.47 5.26
C PHE A 45 -7.99 -22.02 5.63
N LEU A 46 -7.25 -21.04 5.13
CA LEU A 46 -7.51 -19.63 5.43
C LEU A 46 -8.79 -19.12 4.75
N ASP A 47 -9.09 -19.57 3.54
CA ASP A 47 -10.31 -19.22 2.81
C ASP A 47 -11.56 -19.75 3.55
N GLU A 48 -11.51 -21.00 4.03
CA GLU A 48 -12.58 -21.61 4.85
C GLU A 48 -12.76 -20.89 6.18
N ARG A 49 -11.66 -20.54 6.87
CA ARG A 49 -11.71 -19.79 8.12
C ARG A 49 -12.31 -18.39 7.90
N GLU A 50 -11.86 -17.68 6.87
CA GLU A 50 -12.43 -16.37 6.54
C GLU A 50 -13.92 -16.48 6.20
N ALA A 51 -14.34 -17.50 5.46
CA ALA A 51 -15.75 -17.72 5.16
C ALA A 51 -16.61 -17.92 6.44
N GLN A 52 -16.09 -18.64 7.43
CA GLN A 52 -16.76 -18.79 8.74
C GLN A 52 -16.88 -17.46 9.49
N GLU A 53 -15.81 -16.66 9.51
CA GLU A 53 -15.81 -15.34 10.13
C GLU A 53 -16.78 -14.37 9.41
N GLN A 54 -16.81 -14.38 8.08
CA GLN A 54 -17.72 -13.57 7.29
C GLN A 54 -19.20 -13.98 7.49
N ALA A 55 -19.47 -15.26 7.69
CA ALA A 55 -20.84 -15.75 7.95
C ALA A 55 -21.44 -15.18 9.24
N GLN A 56 -20.60 -14.84 10.24
CA GLN A 56 -21.02 -14.24 11.50
C GLN A 56 -21.32 -12.73 11.39
N LYS A 57 -20.89 -12.07 10.31
CA LYS A 57 -21.10 -10.63 10.09
C LYS A 57 -22.46 -10.37 9.43
N PRO A 58 -23.06 -9.17 9.68
CA PRO A 58 -24.22 -8.71 8.94
C PRO A 58 -23.94 -8.73 7.42
N ALA A 59 -24.97 -9.02 6.61
CA ALA A 59 -24.80 -9.19 5.15
C ALA A 59 -24.18 -7.96 4.46
N ASN A 60 -24.45 -6.75 4.94
CA ASN A 60 -23.92 -5.50 4.41
C ASN A 60 -22.45 -5.23 4.79
N GLU A 61 -21.87 -6.03 5.69
CA GLU A 61 -20.46 -5.92 6.14
C GLU A 61 -19.60 -7.06 5.62
N ARG A 62 -20.21 -8.04 4.92
CA ARG A 62 -19.49 -9.17 4.33
C ARG A 62 -18.68 -8.73 3.13
N GLN A 63 -17.55 -9.39 2.93
CA GLN A 63 -16.75 -9.23 1.72
C GLN A 63 -17.41 -9.93 0.55
N GLU A 64 -17.33 -9.29 -0.63
CA GLU A 64 -17.91 -9.84 -1.87
C GLU A 64 -17.07 -10.99 -2.44
N MET A 65 -15.74 -10.97 -2.20
CA MET A 65 -14.79 -11.97 -2.71
C MET A 65 -14.15 -12.76 -1.57
N SER A 66 -14.00 -14.08 -1.76
CA SER A 66 -13.19 -14.91 -0.88
C SER A 66 -11.70 -14.58 -0.99
N LEU A 67 -10.88 -15.06 -0.06
CA LEU A 67 -9.43 -14.87 -0.10
C LEU A 67 -8.85 -15.37 -1.43
N LYS A 68 -9.21 -16.57 -1.85
CA LYS A 68 -8.74 -17.15 -3.11
C LYS A 68 -9.14 -16.31 -4.32
N GLN A 69 -10.36 -15.81 -4.34
CA GLN A 69 -10.86 -14.94 -5.41
C GLN A 69 -10.10 -13.61 -5.46
N ARG A 70 -9.75 -13.02 -4.30
CA ARG A 70 -8.96 -11.79 -4.26
C ARG A 70 -7.54 -11.99 -4.79
N LEU A 71 -6.88 -13.12 -4.45
CA LEU A 71 -5.56 -13.43 -5.00
C LEU A 71 -5.60 -13.62 -6.52
N GLN A 72 -6.61 -14.32 -7.04
CA GLN A 72 -6.81 -14.48 -8.48
C GLN A 72 -7.10 -13.14 -9.17
N PHE A 73 -7.94 -12.32 -8.58
CA PHE A 73 -8.26 -10.98 -9.08
C PHE A 73 -7.01 -10.11 -9.26
N VAL A 74 -6.06 -10.18 -8.32
CA VAL A 74 -4.79 -9.44 -8.42
C VAL A 74 -3.93 -9.94 -9.58
N ILE A 75 -3.88 -11.26 -9.81
CA ILE A 75 -3.07 -11.85 -10.88
C ILE A 75 -3.64 -11.55 -12.26
N GLU A 76 -4.95 -11.65 -12.41
CA GLU A 76 -5.65 -11.61 -13.70
C GLU A 76 -5.86 -10.19 -14.23
N ASN A 77 -5.80 -9.19 -13.35
CA ASN A 77 -6.06 -7.81 -13.74
C ASN A 77 -4.78 -6.97 -13.81
N PRO A 78 -4.63 -6.10 -14.82
CA PRO A 78 -3.60 -5.07 -14.81
C PRO A 78 -3.91 -4.04 -13.70
N PHE A 79 -2.87 -3.50 -13.06
CA PHE A 79 -3.06 -2.48 -12.06
C PHE A 79 -3.35 -1.13 -12.73
N LYS A 80 -4.45 -0.51 -12.36
CA LYS A 80 -4.80 0.82 -12.86
C LYS A 80 -3.91 1.85 -12.19
N ARG A 81 -3.19 2.63 -12.98
CA ARG A 81 -2.40 3.78 -12.50
C ARG A 81 -3.24 5.04 -12.55
N LEU A 82 -3.25 5.80 -11.47
CA LEU A 82 -4.09 6.96 -11.28
C LEU A 82 -3.38 7.96 -10.37
N THR A 83 -3.41 9.23 -10.70
CA THR A 83 -2.90 10.26 -9.78
C THR A 83 -3.89 10.51 -8.64
N TYR A 84 -3.39 10.95 -7.49
CA TYR A 84 -4.21 11.33 -6.35
C TYR A 84 -5.25 12.40 -6.73
N THR A 85 -4.87 13.38 -7.56
CA THR A 85 -5.79 14.42 -8.02
C THR A 85 -6.94 13.84 -8.84
N GLU A 86 -6.66 12.96 -9.80
CA GLU A 86 -7.69 12.26 -10.57
C GLU A 86 -8.59 11.40 -9.67
N ALA A 87 -8.01 10.74 -8.66
CA ALA A 87 -8.79 9.95 -7.70
C ALA A 87 -9.77 10.81 -6.90
N ILE A 88 -9.34 11.98 -6.42
CA ILE A 88 -10.21 12.94 -5.74
C ILE A 88 -11.35 13.39 -6.65
N ASP A 89 -11.04 13.74 -7.89
CA ASP A 89 -12.06 14.17 -8.87
C ASP A 89 -13.10 13.07 -9.15
N LEU A 90 -12.64 11.83 -9.31
CA LEU A 90 -13.53 10.66 -9.47
C LEU A 90 -14.43 10.44 -8.24
N LEU A 91 -13.86 10.50 -7.05
CA LEU A 91 -14.61 10.33 -5.80
C LEU A 91 -15.68 11.42 -5.64
N LEU A 92 -15.34 12.69 -5.86
CA LEU A 92 -16.27 13.83 -5.76
C LEU A 92 -17.41 13.75 -6.81
N ASN A 93 -17.12 13.25 -8.01
CA ASN A 93 -18.12 13.09 -9.06
C ASN A 93 -18.94 11.80 -8.94
N SER A 94 -18.56 10.89 -8.04
CA SER A 94 -19.23 9.60 -7.87
C SER A 94 -20.67 9.71 -7.37
N ASN A 95 -21.50 8.75 -7.74
CA ASN A 95 -22.85 8.62 -7.17
C ASN A 95 -22.81 8.34 -5.66
N HIS A 96 -21.73 7.75 -5.15
CA HIS A 96 -21.54 7.46 -3.75
C HIS A 96 -21.40 8.75 -2.95
N TYR A 97 -20.57 9.67 -3.42
CA TYR A 97 -20.40 11.01 -2.83
C TYR A 97 -21.71 11.82 -2.90
N LYS A 98 -22.35 11.90 -4.07
CA LYS A 98 -23.62 12.63 -4.28
C LYS A 98 -24.73 12.15 -3.35
N LYS A 99 -24.74 10.86 -3.00
CA LYS A 99 -25.70 10.25 -2.05
C LYS A 99 -25.23 10.30 -0.60
N LYS A 100 -24.13 10.99 -0.29
CA LYS A 100 -23.53 11.14 1.06
C LYS A 100 -23.31 9.80 1.76
N LYS A 101 -22.76 8.81 1.03
CA LYS A 101 -22.53 7.47 1.56
C LYS A 101 -21.13 7.30 2.16
N PHE A 102 -20.18 8.17 1.84
CA PHE A 102 -18.88 8.20 2.51
C PHE A 102 -19.05 8.75 3.94
N LYS A 103 -18.38 8.11 4.89
CA LYS A 103 -18.34 8.53 6.30
C LYS A 103 -17.36 9.68 6.52
N TYR A 104 -16.29 9.70 5.75
CA TYR A 104 -15.22 10.68 5.83
C TYR A 104 -15.29 11.67 4.65
N PRO A 105 -14.81 12.90 4.83
CA PRO A 105 -14.80 13.90 3.76
C PRO A 105 -13.89 13.46 2.62
N VAL A 106 -14.20 13.93 1.42
CA VAL A 106 -13.35 13.81 0.24
C VAL A 106 -12.94 15.21 -0.15
N GLU A 107 -11.66 15.52 0.00
CA GLU A 107 -11.09 16.84 -0.29
C GLU A 107 -9.63 16.67 -0.74
N TRP A 108 -9.15 17.55 -1.62
CA TRP A 108 -7.75 17.53 -2.03
C TRP A 108 -6.83 17.98 -0.88
N GLY A 109 -5.76 17.23 -0.63
CA GLY A 109 -4.79 17.54 0.41
C GLY A 109 -5.00 16.79 1.74
N ILE A 110 -5.99 15.90 1.83
CA ILE A 110 -6.20 15.02 2.99
C ILE A 110 -5.81 13.57 2.68
N ASP A 111 -5.48 12.80 3.70
CA ASP A 111 -5.29 11.36 3.54
C ASP A 111 -6.60 10.67 3.16
N LEU A 112 -6.57 9.85 2.11
CA LEU A 112 -7.68 8.99 1.77
C LEU A 112 -7.88 7.93 2.87
N GLN A 113 -9.14 7.66 3.16
CA GLN A 113 -9.49 6.61 4.12
C GLN A 113 -9.77 5.31 3.36
N SER A 114 -9.64 4.17 4.05
CA SER A 114 -9.84 2.85 3.43
C SER A 114 -11.18 2.69 2.70
N GLU A 115 -12.22 3.44 3.07
CA GLU A 115 -13.49 3.42 2.33
C GLU A 115 -13.38 4.05 0.94
N HIS A 116 -12.55 5.12 0.79
CA HIS A 116 -12.29 5.79 -0.50
C HIS A 116 -11.45 4.89 -1.40
N GLU A 117 -10.38 4.32 -0.84
CA GLU A 117 -9.47 3.41 -1.54
C GLU A 117 -10.21 2.17 -2.05
N ARG A 118 -10.99 1.54 -1.19
CA ARG A 118 -11.81 0.38 -1.57
C ARG A 118 -12.87 0.74 -2.61
N TYR A 119 -13.47 1.92 -2.54
CA TYR A 119 -14.40 2.37 -3.57
C TYR A 119 -13.73 2.43 -4.96
N LEU A 120 -12.52 2.99 -5.05
CA LEU A 120 -11.76 3.06 -6.29
C LEU A 120 -11.50 1.66 -6.86
N VAL A 121 -11.04 0.73 -6.03
CA VAL A 121 -10.71 -0.65 -6.44
C VAL A 121 -11.95 -1.47 -6.79
N GLU A 122 -12.97 -1.46 -5.92
CA GLU A 122 -14.08 -2.42 -5.98
C GLU A 122 -15.27 -1.93 -6.81
N LYS A 123 -15.46 -0.61 -6.92
CA LYS A 123 -16.66 -0.04 -7.55
C LYS A 123 -16.35 0.79 -8.79
N GLU A 124 -15.24 1.52 -8.79
CA GLU A 124 -14.90 2.40 -9.90
C GLU A 124 -14.16 1.65 -11.01
N PHE A 125 -13.04 1.00 -10.67
CA PHE A 125 -12.18 0.37 -11.68
C PHE A 125 -12.34 -1.15 -11.76
N ASN A 126 -12.78 -1.79 -10.71
CA ASN A 126 -12.84 -3.25 -10.58
C ASN A 126 -11.51 -3.92 -10.96
N CYS A 127 -10.40 -3.37 -10.48
CA CYS A 127 -9.04 -3.90 -10.59
C CYS A 127 -8.17 -3.28 -9.49
N PRO A 128 -6.97 -3.85 -9.17
CA PRO A 128 -6.03 -3.19 -8.27
C PRO A 128 -5.64 -1.82 -8.80
N VAL A 129 -5.39 -0.87 -7.90
CA VAL A 129 -5.08 0.53 -8.25
C VAL A 129 -3.74 0.92 -7.65
N ILE A 130 -2.91 1.62 -8.41
CA ILE A 130 -1.74 2.33 -7.91
C ILE A 130 -2.06 3.82 -7.97
N LEU A 131 -2.14 4.46 -6.80
CA LEU A 131 -2.28 5.91 -6.69
C LEU A 131 -0.91 6.56 -6.63
N THR A 132 -0.73 7.66 -7.37
CA THR A 132 0.53 8.39 -7.43
C THR A 132 0.35 9.89 -7.21
N ASP A 133 1.46 10.60 -7.13
CA ASP A 133 1.51 12.06 -7.15
C ASP A 133 0.64 12.70 -6.05
N TYR A 134 0.92 12.28 -4.83
CA TYR A 134 0.23 12.77 -3.64
C TYR A 134 0.65 14.19 -3.27
N PRO A 135 -0.22 14.96 -2.59
CA PRO A 135 0.16 16.25 -2.03
C PRO A 135 1.38 16.15 -1.12
N ALA A 136 2.36 17.04 -1.31
CA ALA A 136 3.62 17.01 -0.56
C ALA A 136 3.44 17.15 0.95
N GLN A 137 2.37 17.84 1.39
CA GLN A 137 2.13 18.10 2.82
C GLN A 137 1.70 16.87 3.62
N ILE A 138 1.14 15.84 2.95
CA ILE A 138 0.65 14.63 3.62
C ILE A 138 1.57 13.42 3.44
N LYS A 139 2.72 13.59 2.79
CA LYS A 139 3.70 12.52 2.55
C LYS A 139 5.06 12.90 3.15
N ALA A 140 5.94 11.92 3.28
CA ALA A 140 7.22 12.08 3.94
C ALA A 140 8.19 13.01 3.18
N PHE A 141 9.04 13.71 3.92
CA PHE A 141 10.00 14.70 3.42
C PHE A 141 10.97 14.17 2.38
N TYR A 142 11.31 12.88 2.43
CA TYR A 142 12.31 12.25 1.55
C TYR A 142 11.78 11.84 0.18
N MET A 143 10.49 11.98 -0.07
CA MET A 143 9.89 11.66 -1.36
C MET A 143 10.19 12.77 -2.37
N ARG A 144 10.49 12.37 -3.62
CA ARG A 144 10.88 13.30 -4.68
C ARG A 144 9.75 14.31 -4.97
N LEU A 145 10.07 15.59 -4.87
CA LEU A 145 9.14 16.67 -5.21
C LEU A 145 9.00 16.76 -6.74
N ASN A 146 7.76 16.69 -7.22
CA ASN A 146 7.44 16.85 -8.63
C ASN A 146 7.69 18.28 -9.12
N GLU A 147 7.72 18.47 -10.43
CA GLU A 147 8.01 19.77 -11.05
C GLU A 147 6.93 20.83 -10.76
N ASP A 148 5.73 20.40 -10.42
CA ASP A 148 4.63 21.28 -10.01
C ASP A 148 4.86 21.96 -8.64
N GLY A 149 5.86 21.50 -7.88
CA GLY A 149 6.19 21.99 -6.55
C GLY A 149 5.10 21.75 -5.48
N LYS A 150 4.09 20.94 -5.77
CA LYS A 150 2.92 20.68 -4.90
C LYS A 150 2.75 19.21 -4.57
N THR A 151 3.13 18.34 -5.47
CA THR A 151 2.99 16.89 -5.33
C THR A 151 4.34 16.22 -5.22
N VAL A 152 4.34 14.98 -4.75
CA VAL A 152 5.54 14.13 -4.64
C VAL A 152 5.33 12.84 -5.41
N ALA A 153 6.42 12.27 -5.93
CA ALA A 153 6.46 11.00 -6.64
C ALA A 153 6.30 9.81 -5.66
N ALA A 154 5.18 9.83 -4.93
CA ALA A 154 4.75 8.74 -4.06
C ALA A 154 3.88 7.76 -4.84
N MET A 155 3.78 6.54 -4.35
CA MET A 155 2.80 5.55 -4.82
C MET A 155 2.24 4.75 -3.65
N ASP A 156 0.95 4.49 -3.68
CA ASP A 156 0.28 3.54 -2.79
C ASP A 156 -0.47 2.52 -3.65
N VAL A 157 -0.31 1.24 -3.34
CA VAL A 157 -0.98 0.14 -4.05
C VAL A 157 -2.20 -0.29 -3.26
N LEU A 158 -3.35 -0.25 -3.90
CA LEU A 158 -4.65 -0.51 -3.29
C LEU A 158 -5.22 -1.85 -3.76
N PHE A 159 -5.65 -2.66 -2.80
CA PHE A 159 -6.25 -3.98 -3.04
C PHE A 159 -7.69 -4.06 -2.57
N PRO A 160 -8.50 -4.96 -3.16
CA PRO A 160 -9.89 -5.18 -2.77
C PRO A 160 -9.97 -5.71 -1.34
N GLY A 161 -10.92 -5.20 -0.58
CA GLY A 161 -11.19 -5.61 0.80
C GLY A 161 -10.21 -5.06 1.84
N ILE A 162 -9.08 -4.46 1.42
CA ILE A 162 -8.00 -4.00 2.30
C ILE A 162 -7.83 -2.48 2.21
N GLY A 163 -7.67 -1.94 1.01
CA GLY A 163 -7.15 -0.59 0.76
C GLY A 163 -5.65 -0.65 0.49
N GLU A 164 -4.89 0.29 1.01
CA GLU A 164 -3.43 0.32 0.86
C GLU A 164 -2.76 -0.95 1.40
N ILE A 165 -1.91 -1.58 0.58
CA ILE A 165 -1.10 -2.74 0.93
C ILE A 165 0.39 -2.46 0.84
N VAL A 166 0.81 -1.60 -0.07
CA VAL A 166 2.19 -1.20 -0.31
C VAL A 166 2.24 0.30 -0.45
N GLY A 167 3.14 0.94 0.28
CA GLY A 167 3.51 2.33 0.09
C GLY A 167 4.92 2.45 -0.45
N GLY A 168 5.17 3.38 -1.37
CA GLY A 168 6.48 3.58 -1.96
C GLY A 168 6.68 4.98 -2.53
N SER A 169 7.87 5.25 -3.04
CA SER A 169 8.16 6.50 -3.74
C SER A 169 9.46 6.43 -4.52
N GLN A 170 9.62 7.32 -5.47
CA GLN A 170 10.94 7.78 -5.88
C GLN A 170 11.49 8.67 -4.76
N ARG A 171 12.80 8.56 -4.47
CA ARG A 171 13.45 9.31 -3.40
C ARG A 171 13.95 10.65 -3.93
N GLU A 172 13.98 11.66 -3.06
CA GLU A 172 14.56 12.96 -3.42
C GLU A 172 16.08 12.83 -3.49
N GLU A 173 16.63 12.92 -4.71
CA GLU A 173 18.06 12.85 -4.98
C GLU A 173 18.73 14.22 -4.98
N ARG A 174 17.97 15.32 -5.12
CA ARG A 174 18.49 16.68 -5.18
C ARG A 174 18.77 17.19 -3.77
N TYR A 175 20.05 17.37 -3.45
CA TYR A 175 20.52 17.76 -2.10
C TYR A 175 19.82 19.01 -1.58
N ASP A 176 19.80 20.10 -2.38
CA ASP A 176 19.24 21.39 -1.95
C ASP A 176 17.73 21.31 -1.71
N VAL A 177 17.02 20.54 -2.49
CA VAL A 177 15.56 20.31 -2.34
C VAL A 177 15.30 19.51 -1.07
N LEU A 178 16.08 18.45 -0.84
CA LEU A 178 15.95 17.62 0.38
C LEU A 178 16.25 18.42 1.64
N LEU A 179 17.32 19.22 1.62
CA LEU A 179 17.70 20.07 2.76
C LEU A 179 16.56 21.06 3.09
N LYS A 180 16.02 21.73 2.08
CA LYS A 180 14.89 22.65 2.26
C LYS A 180 13.66 21.93 2.83
N LYS A 181 13.36 20.74 2.37
CA LYS A 181 12.27 19.93 2.94
C LYS A 181 12.50 19.55 4.39
N CYS A 182 13.73 19.19 4.77
CA CYS A 182 14.05 18.97 6.18
C CYS A 182 13.74 20.20 7.04
N GLU A 183 14.11 21.40 6.57
CA GLU A 183 13.79 22.65 7.26
C GLU A 183 12.28 22.90 7.38
N GLU A 184 11.52 22.71 6.28
CA GLU A 184 10.06 22.86 6.25
C GLU A 184 9.35 21.89 7.21
N PHE A 185 9.87 20.68 7.38
CA PHE A 185 9.35 19.66 8.30
C PHE A 185 9.90 19.82 9.74
N GLY A 186 10.75 20.82 9.99
CA GLY A 186 11.35 21.06 11.31
C GLY A 186 12.30 19.96 11.76
N ILE A 187 12.95 19.28 10.83
CA ILE A 187 13.91 18.21 11.09
C ILE A 187 15.33 18.81 11.13
N PRO A 188 16.04 18.74 12.27
CA PRO A 188 17.39 19.26 12.36
C PRO A 188 18.35 18.52 11.41
N SER A 189 19.06 19.26 10.57
CA SER A 189 20.02 18.69 9.61
C SER A 189 21.16 17.94 10.30
N GLU A 190 21.50 18.31 11.54
CA GLU A 190 22.50 17.65 12.35
C GLU A 190 22.13 16.21 12.74
N GLU A 191 20.85 15.89 12.81
CA GLU A 191 20.37 14.52 13.09
C GLU A 191 20.35 13.65 11.85
N LEU A 192 20.23 14.27 10.67
CA LEU A 192 20.14 13.58 9.37
C LEU A 192 21.36 13.80 8.48
N TRP A 193 22.49 14.29 9.04
CA TRP A 193 23.71 14.57 8.27
C TRP A 193 24.14 13.39 7.39
N TRP A 194 24.09 12.17 7.91
CA TRP A 194 24.46 10.94 7.23
C TRP A 194 23.54 10.66 6.01
N TYR A 195 22.27 10.97 6.11
CA TYR A 195 21.30 10.82 5.04
C TYR A 195 21.47 11.90 3.96
N LEU A 196 21.72 13.13 4.37
CA LEU A 196 22.04 14.25 3.48
C LEU A 196 23.36 14.01 2.72
N ASP A 197 24.38 13.45 3.39
CA ASP A 197 25.67 13.12 2.79
C ASP A 197 25.55 12.10 1.65
N THR A 198 24.58 11.20 1.68
CA THR A 198 24.30 10.28 0.55
C THR A 198 23.84 11.01 -0.72
N ARG A 199 23.47 12.28 -0.64
CA ARG A 199 23.14 13.14 -1.79
C ARG A 199 24.28 14.09 -2.12
N LYS A 200 24.94 14.61 -1.10
CA LYS A 200 26.02 15.58 -1.19
C LYS A 200 27.26 15.03 -1.91
N PHE A 201 27.62 13.80 -1.62
CA PHE A 201 28.85 13.17 -2.16
C PHE A 201 28.61 12.28 -3.38
N GLY A 202 27.42 12.27 -3.91
CA GLY A 202 27.04 11.55 -5.12
C GLY A 202 25.84 10.65 -4.87
N THR A 203 24.91 10.71 -5.79
CA THR A 203 23.69 9.93 -5.77
C THR A 203 23.25 9.59 -7.19
N VAL A 204 22.24 8.74 -7.28
CA VAL A 204 21.53 8.43 -8.52
C VAL A 204 20.03 8.49 -8.24
N PRO A 205 19.18 8.68 -9.24
CA PRO A 205 17.76 8.42 -9.08
C PRO A 205 17.55 7.03 -8.49
N HIS A 206 16.71 6.90 -7.49
CA HIS A 206 16.39 5.61 -6.87
C HIS A 206 14.98 5.65 -6.31
N ALA A 207 14.38 4.49 -6.25
CA ALA A 207 13.02 4.32 -5.80
C ALA A 207 12.87 3.00 -5.05
N GLY A 208 11.90 2.97 -4.15
CA GLY A 208 11.63 1.77 -3.36
C GLY A 208 10.22 1.79 -2.81
N PHE A 209 9.85 0.65 -2.25
CA PHE A 209 8.55 0.49 -1.61
C PHE A 209 8.66 -0.35 -0.33
N GLY A 210 7.65 -0.29 0.51
CA GLY A 210 7.52 -1.10 1.70
C GLY A 210 6.26 -1.94 1.67
N LEU A 211 6.40 -3.25 1.90
CA LEU A 211 5.30 -4.16 2.18
C LEU A 211 5.43 -4.64 3.62
N GLY A 212 4.45 -4.26 4.46
CA GLY A 212 4.37 -4.71 5.85
C GLY A 212 4.10 -6.22 5.92
N PHE A 213 4.95 -6.92 6.65
CA PHE A 213 4.85 -8.35 6.88
C PHE A 213 4.43 -8.59 8.33
N ALA A 214 3.17 -8.92 8.54
CA ALA A 214 2.67 -9.13 9.89
C ALA A 214 3.24 -10.41 10.49
N GLY A 215 3.91 -10.30 11.65
CA GLY A 215 4.17 -11.47 12.42
C GLY A 215 5.49 -11.67 13.13
N SER A 216 6.01 -10.67 13.84
CA SER A 216 7.14 -10.93 14.76
C SER A 216 6.73 -11.51 16.12
N SER A 217 5.46 -11.50 16.47
CA SER A 217 4.97 -12.08 17.74
C SER A 217 4.59 -13.56 17.66
N PHE A 218 4.74 -14.18 16.49
CA PHE A 218 4.58 -15.61 16.33
C PHE A 218 5.91 -16.27 15.99
N PRO A 219 6.21 -17.46 16.52
CA PRO A 219 7.30 -18.25 15.97
C PRO A 219 7.03 -18.38 14.48
N PRO A 220 8.05 -18.22 13.62
CA PRO A 220 7.84 -18.23 12.18
C PRO A 220 7.09 -19.50 11.82
N PRO A 221 5.94 -19.42 11.14
CA PRO A 221 5.27 -20.60 10.68
C PRO A 221 6.26 -21.38 9.82
N ARG A 222 6.24 -22.68 9.93
CA ARG A 222 7.24 -23.59 9.37
C ARG A 222 7.30 -23.60 7.83
N THR A 223 6.51 -22.74 7.16
CA THR A 223 6.51 -22.59 5.70
C THR A 223 6.54 -21.11 5.27
N PRO A 224 7.38 -20.75 4.30
CA PRO A 224 7.43 -19.39 3.72
C PRO A 224 6.10 -18.89 3.15
N ALA A 225 5.25 -19.81 2.81
CA ALA A 225 3.95 -19.61 2.20
C ALA A 225 2.90 -19.03 3.14
N PHE A 226 2.83 -19.53 4.36
CA PHE A 226 1.92 -19.01 5.37
C PHE A 226 2.19 -17.51 5.63
N ASN A 227 3.45 -17.13 5.58
CA ASN A 227 3.88 -15.76 5.79
C ASN A 227 3.40 -14.82 4.66
N ALA A 228 3.46 -15.24 3.40
CA ALA A 228 2.96 -14.43 2.29
C ALA A 228 1.43 -14.26 2.34
N VAL A 229 0.69 -15.33 2.66
CA VAL A 229 -0.77 -15.26 2.83
C VAL A 229 -1.14 -14.45 4.08
N ALA A 230 -0.38 -14.55 5.16
CA ALA A 230 -0.59 -13.76 6.37
C ALA A 230 -0.38 -12.26 6.11
N ALA A 231 0.57 -11.85 5.27
CA ALA A 231 0.71 -10.46 4.87
C ALA A 231 -0.56 -9.93 4.19
N PHE A 232 -1.21 -10.73 3.35
CA PHE A 232 -2.48 -10.37 2.69
C PHE A 232 -3.71 -10.44 3.62
N THR A 233 -3.64 -11.22 4.70
CA THR A 233 -4.77 -11.35 5.65
C THR A 233 -4.64 -10.48 6.88
N CYS A 234 -3.43 -10.26 7.39
CA CYS A 234 -3.19 -9.50 8.63
C CYS A 234 -3.19 -7.98 8.47
N ALA A 235 -2.99 -7.43 7.29
CA ALA A 235 -3.26 -6.02 7.03
C ALA A 235 -4.69 -5.61 7.43
N LYS A 236 -5.57 -6.60 7.64
CA LYS A 236 -6.97 -6.43 8.02
C LYS A 236 -7.27 -6.58 9.53
N LEU A 237 -6.36 -7.10 10.32
CA LEU A 237 -6.61 -7.38 11.75
C LEU A 237 -6.23 -6.21 12.67
N GLY A 238 -6.29 -4.97 12.16
CA GLY A 238 -6.09 -3.75 12.94
C GLY A 238 -7.09 -3.55 14.10
N ASN A 239 -8.07 -4.44 14.27
CA ASN A 239 -9.01 -4.39 15.40
C ASN A 239 -9.42 -5.79 15.86
N GLY A 240 -8.56 -6.47 16.57
CA GLY A 240 -8.95 -7.68 17.30
C GLY A 240 -8.05 -8.90 17.06
N GLY A 241 -7.30 -9.20 18.07
CA GLY A 241 -6.52 -10.38 18.37
C GLY A 241 -6.46 -11.51 17.35
N CYS A 242 -5.29 -11.69 16.77
CA CYS A 242 -4.92 -12.93 16.13
C CYS A 242 -4.67 -13.98 17.23
N CYS A 243 -5.69 -14.74 17.60
CA CYS A 243 -5.52 -15.96 18.39
C CYS A 243 -5.24 -17.10 17.41
N VAL A 244 -4.01 -17.60 17.39
CA VAL A 244 -3.70 -18.94 16.87
C VAL A 244 -3.88 -19.88 18.04
N PRO A 245 -4.67 -20.94 17.94
CA PRO A 245 -4.68 -21.97 18.98
C PRO A 245 -3.33 -22.69 19.02
N ASP A 246 -2.92 -23.07 20.23
CA ASP A 246 -1.74 -23.86 20.56
C ASP A 246 -1.61 -25.17 19.76
#